data_f5fb9865ee217814d470dde22425da27
#
_entry.id   f5fb9865ee217814d470dde22425da27
#
_cell.length_a   1.000
_cell.length_b   1.000
_cell.length_c   1.000
_cell.angle_alpha   90.00
_cell.angle_beta   90.00
_cell.angle_gamma   90.00
#
_symmetry.space_group_name_H-M   'P 1'
#
loop_
_entity.id
_entity.type
_entity.pdbx_description
1 polymer ?
#
loop_
_entity_poly.entity_id
_entity_poly.type
_entity_poly.pdbx_seq_one_letter_code
_entity_poly.pdbx_strand_id
1 'polypeptide(L)' 'MINPLIDKIKQRQHEIEKSLAAGSPVNWESYQRMVGENYGLQFAIDVINGLLDEERNQE' A
#
# COMPACT_ATOMS: atom_id res chain seq x y z
N MET A 1 14.19 -8.40 -9.70
CA MET A 1 14.87 -7.63 -8.64
C MET A 1 13.86 -7.15 -7.61
N ILE A 2 14.18 -7.31 -6.34
CA ILE A 2 13.31 -6.84 -5.26
C ILE A 2 13.48 -5.34 -5.09
N ASN A 3 12.36 -4.63 -5.08
CA ASN A 3 12.36 -3.19 -4.86
C ASN A 3 12.10 -2.92 -3.38
N PRO A 4 13.10 -2.45 -2.61
CA PRO A 4 12.90 -2.23 -1.17
C PRO A 4 11.84 -1.19 -0.85
N LEU A 5 11.62 -0.23 -1.73
CA LEU A 5 10.57 0.76 -1.52
C LEU A 5 9.19 0.10 -1.57
N ILE A 6 8.95 -0.73 -2.58
CA ILE A 6 7.68 -1.46 -2.68
C ILE A 6 7.50 -2.39 -1.49
N ASP A 7 8.56 -3.06 -1.05
CA ASP A 7 8.49 -3.96 0.09
C ASP A 7 8.08 -3.24 1.37
N LYS A 8 8.61 -2.03 1.59
CA LYS A 8 8.23 -1.23 2.75
C LYS A 8 6.77 -0.79 2.70
N ILE A 9 6.30 -0.42 1.52
CA ILE A 9 4.89 -0.03 1.35
C ILE A 9 3.98 -1.23 1.62
N LYS A 10 4.33 -2.39 1.09
CA LYS A 10 3.55 -3.61 1.31
C LYS A 10 3.53 -4.02 2.78
N GLN A 11 4.64 -3.81 3.48
CA GLN A 11 4.71 -4.07 4.90
C GLN A 11 3.70 -3.21 5.67
N ARG A 12 3.61 -1.93 5.33
CA ARG A 12 2.63 -1.03 5.95
C ARG A 12 1.20 -1.47 5.62
N GLN A 13 0.93 -1.86 4.36
CA GLN A 13 -0.38 -2.38 3.99
C GLN A 13 -0.76 -3.59 4.84
N HIS A 14 0.19 -4.49 5.05
CA HIS A 14 -0.04 -5.70 5.84
C HIS A 14 -0.40 -5.36 7.29
N GLU A 15 0.29 -4.37 7.87
CA GLU A 15 -0.01 -3.91 9.23
C GLU A 15 -1.44 -3.35 9.32
N ILE A 16 -1.85 -2.57 8.33
CA ILE A 16 -3.21 -2.03 8.28
C ILE A 16 -4.23 -3.15 8.18
N GLU A 17 -3.99 -4.11 7.29
CA GLU A 17 -4.88 -5.25 7.10
C GLU A 17 -5.03 -6.08 8.37
N LYS A 18 -3.94 -6.30 9.08
CA LYS A 18 -3.97 -7.02 10.36
C LYS A 18 -4.80 -6.26 11.39
N SER A 19 -4.64 -4.94 11.46
CA SER A 19 -5.41 -4.13 12.39
C SER A 19 -6.90 -4.15 12.08
N LEU A 20 -7.25 -4.09 10.81
CA LEU A 20 -8.66 -4.16 10.39
C LEU A 20 -9.25 -5.52 10.74
N ALA A 21 -8.53 -6.60 10.46
CA ALA A 21 -8.98 -7.96 10.74
C ALA A 21 -9.14 -8.20 12.24
N ALA A 22 -8.30 -7.57 13.06
CA ALA A 22 -8.35 -7.70 14.51
C ALA A 22 -9.44 -6.83 15.16
N GLY A 23 -10.11 -5.97 14.38
CA GLY A 23 -11.12 -5.07 14.91
C GLY A 23 -10.55 -3.91 15.70
N SER A 24 -9.32 -3.50 15.41
CA SER A 24 -8.66 -2.40 16.11
C SER A 24 -9.33 -1.04 15.94
N PRO A 25 -9.92 -0.69 14.79
CA PRO A 25 -10.57 0.61 14.66
C PRO A 25 -11.72 0.73 15.66
N VAL A 26 -11.71 1.83 16.42
CA VAL A 26 -12.68 2.01 17.50
C VAL A 26 -13.97 2.68 17.01
N ASN A 27 -13.95 3.26 15.81
CA ASN A 27 -15.13 3.92 15.26
C ASN A 27 -15.05 3.94 13.74
N TRP A 28 -16.13 4.41 13.11
CA TRP A 28 -16.27 4.45 11.66
C TRP A 28 -15.21 5.35 11.00
N GLU A 29 -14.91 6.48 11.62
CA GLU A 29 -13.91 7.40 11.08
C GLU A 29 -12.52 6.79 11.06
N SER A 30 -12.14 6.11 12.13
CA SER A 30 -10.85 5.41 12.19
C SER A 30 -10.78 4.30 11.13
N TYR A 31 -11.87 3.56 10.97
CA TYR A 31 -11.95 2.52 9.96
C TYR A 31 -11.75 3.10 8.56
N GLN A 32 -12.48 4.17 8.24
CA GLN A 32 -12.36 4.79 6.91
C GLN A 32 -10.97 5.35 6.66
N ARG A 33 -10.33 5.90 7.69
CA ARG A 33 -8.97 6.43 7.55
C ARG A 33 -7.99 5.32 7.22
N MET A 34 -8.11 4.18 7.88
CA MET A 34 -7.23 3.03 7.63
C MET A 34 -7.44 2.47 6.22
N VAL A 35 -8.69 2.34 5.79
CA VAL A 35 -9.00 1.88 4.44
C VAL A 35 -8.45 2.86 3.40
N GLY A 36 -8.62 4.17 3.65
CA GLY A 36 -8.09 5.20 2.75
C GLY A 36 -6.58 5.16 2.65
N GLU A 37 -5.89 4.98 3.78
CA GLU A 37 -4.43 4.84 3.76
C GLU A 37 -4.01 3.64 2.93
N ASN A 38 -4.71 2.51 3.09
CA ASN A 38 -4.38 1.30 2.34
C ASN A 38 -4.56 1.50 0.84
N TYR A 39 -5.63 2.16 0.43
CA TYR A 39 -5.84 2.49 -0.99
C TYR A 39 -4.76 3.41 -1.52
N GLY A 40 -4.37 4.41 -0.73
CA GLY A 40 -3.29 5.33 -1.12
C GLY A 40 -1.97 4.62 -1.30
N LEU A 41 -1.66 3.68 -0.42
CA LEU A 41 -0.44 2.88 -0.52
C LEU A 41 -0.48 1.97 -1.76
N GLN A 42 -1.62 1.40 -2.08
CA GLN A 42 -1.77 0.59 -3.28
C GLN A 42 -1.59 1.44 -4.54
N PHE A 43 -2.14 2.65 -4.54
CA PHE A 43 -1.94 3.59 -5.63
C PHE A 43 -0.46 3.90 -5.82
N ALA A 44 0.27 4.11 -4.72
CA ALA A 44 1.71 4.37 -4.79
C ALA A 44 2.47 3.19 -5.39
N ILE A 45 2.11 1.97 -5.02
CA ILE A 45 2.73 0.77 -5.59
C ILE A 45 2.47 0.71 -7.10
N ASP A 46 1.24 1.00 -7.51
CA ASP A 46 0.87 0.98 -8.92
C ASP A 46 1.66 2.01 -9.72
N VAL A 47 1.85 3.21 -9.16
CA VAL A 47 2.65 4.26 -9.80
C VAL A 47 4.10 3.81 -9.96
N ILE A 48 4.68 3.22 -8.91
CA ILE A 48 6.06 2.75 -8.95
C ILE A 48 6.22 1.66 -10.01
N ASN A 49 5.30 0.70 -10.05
CA ASN A 49 5.33 -0.37 -11.03
C ASN A 49 5.19 0.17 -12.45
N GLY A 50 4.34 1.18 -12.65
CA GLY A 50 4.20 1.84 -13.94
C GLY A 50 5.49 2.49 -14.40
N LEU A 51 6.19 3.17 -13.49
CA LEU A 51 7.46 3.80 -13.81
C LEU A 51 8.54 2.78 -14.15
N LEU A 52 8.57 1.67 -13.41
CA LEU A 52 9.53 0.60 -13.70
C LEU A 52 9.28 -0.03 -15.06
N ASP A 53 8.02 -0.21 -15.42
CA ASP A 53 7.66 -0.74 -16.73
C ASP A 53 8.03 0.21 -17.85
N GLU A 54 7.84 1.52 -17.65
CA GLU A 54 8.23 2.53 -18.62
C GLU A 54 9.74 2.50 -18.86
N GLU A 55 10.53 2.42 -17.79
CA GLU A 55 11.99 2.32 -17.93
C GLU A 55 12.40 1.08 -18.69
N ARG A 56 11.74 -0.04 -18.41
CA ARG A 56 12.04 -1.29 -19.10
C ARG A 56 11.71 -1.21 -20.57
N ASN A 57 10.62 -0.55 -20.93
CA ASN A 57 10.17 -0.45 -22.30
C ASN A 57 10.98 0.55 -23.13
N GLN A 58 11.77 1.40 -22.50
CA GLN A 58 12.61 2.37 -23.21
C GLN A 58 13.92 1.76 -23.71
N GLU A 59 14.21 0.57 -23.32
CA GLU A 59 15.37 -0.15 -23.83
C GLU A 59 15.04 -0.85 -25.15
#